data_fac7d0cfc254e323c6754d7c6c91ef3a
#
_entry.id   fac7d0cfc254e323c6754d7c6c91ef3a
#
_cell.length_a   1.000
_cell.length_b   1.000
_cell.length_c   1.000
_cell.angle_alpha   90.00
_cell.angle_beta   90.00
_cell.angle_gamma   90.00
#
_symmetry.space_group_name_H-M   'P 1'
#
loop_
_entity.id
_entity.type
_entity.pdbx_description
1 polymer ?
#
loop_
_entity_poly.entity_id
_entity_poly.type
_entity_poly.pdbx_seq_one_letter_code
_entity_poly.pdbx_strand_id
1 'polypeptide(L)'
;MAEKIRIKDIAERAGVSVGTVDRVLHDRPNVSEPARKKVEQALKEMNYQPNMYASALAYNKQYTFYMLLPKHESEAYWEEIEEGARKCEDMRRDFHIDVEIRFFERSNDDSFRERANEILQSQPEGVVVVPSSLDVTREFTDHLHNKNIPFVLLDSYMPDLKPLSFYGQDSFCSGFFAAKMLMMIANKETEIMLMRQTLNGHVMSKQQDNREVGFLHYMHDHFPHIQVIDLDLPLNGSRAEYNKMLENFFSTHPQIHHCITLTSKAHIVGDFLLKTNRRNVQIMGYDMVEKNARCLREGSISFVIAQHAYMQGYSCIDTLFQAIVLKKKVNPVNYMPIELLMKENVDFYRRTQL
;
A
#
# COMPACT_ATOMS: atom_id res chain seq x y z
N MET A 1 37.63 -15.94 -1.86
CA MET A 1 36.93 -14.65 -2.14
C MET A 1 37.14 -14.34 -3.61
N ALA A 2 36.08 -14.26 -4.41
CA ALA A 2 36.23 -13.87 -5.82
C ALA A 2 36.74 -12.43 -5.88
N GLU A 3 37.83 -12.23 -6.62
CA GLU A 3 38.45 -10.92 -6.81
C GLU A 3 37.46 -9.99 -7.54
N LYS A 4 37.19 -8.81 -6.95
CA LYS A 4 36.19 -7.87 -7.47
C LYS A 4 36.74 -7.23 -8.73
N ILE A 5 36.24 -7.60 -9.91
CA ILE A 5 36.63 -7.08 -11.21
C ILE A 5 36.34 -5.57 -11.24
N ARG A 6 37.33 -4.77 -11.64
CA ARG A 6 37.26 -3.31 -11.75
C ARG A 6 37.17 -2.87 -13.21
N ILE A 7 36.68 -1.67 -13.47
CA ILE A 7 36.66 -1.08 -14.81
C ILE A 7 38.05 -1.07 -15.45
N LYS A 8 39.12 -0.90 -14.64
CA LYS A 8 40.51 -0.94 -15.09
C LYS A 8 40.88 -2.31 -15.67
N ASP A 9 40.44 -3.40 -15.05
CA ASP A 9 40.72 -4.77 -15.48
C ASP A 9 40.02 -5.07 -16.82
N ILE A 10 38.82 -4.53 -17.03
CA ILE A 10 38.08 -4.59 -18.29
C ILE A 10 38.80 -3.81 -19.39
N ALA A 11 39.28 -2.60 -19.06
CA ALA A 11 40.01 -1.75 -19.99
C ALA A 11 41.31 -2.45 -20.50
N GLU A 12 42.03 -3.07 -19.57
CA GLU A 12 43.22 -3.86 -19.88
C GLU A 12 42.88 -5.07 -20.77
N ARG A 13 41.83 -5.84 -20.41
CA ARG A 13 41.36 -6.98 -21.21
C ARG A 13 40.87 -6.63 -22.57
N ALA A 14 40.18 -5.50 -22.75
CA ALA A 14 39.65 -5.02 -24.03
C ALA A 14 40.72 -4.25 -24.88
N GLY A 15 41.86 -3.91 -24.28
CA GLY A 15 42.90 -3.12 -24.94
C GLY A 15 42.45 -1.69 -25.29
N VAL A 16 41.66 -1.06 -24.38
CA VAL A 16 41.14 0.31 -24.57
C VAL A 16 41.38 1.14 -23.29
N SER A 17 41.11 2.44 -23.34
CA SER A 17 41.20 3.30 -22.16
C SER A 17 40.04 3.05 -21.21
N VAL A 18 40.25 3.31 -19.87
CA VAL A 18 39.19 3.27 -18.86
C VAL A 18 38.02 4.18 -19.24
N GLY A 19 38.28 5.36 -19.80
CA GLY A 19 37.26 6.27 -20.31
C GLY A 19 36.41 5.70 -21.46
N THR A 20 37.01 4.82 -22.31
CA THR A 20 36.28 4.11 -23.37
C THR A 20 35.35 3.06 -22.77
N VAL A 21 35.80 2.29 -21.77
CA VAL A 21 34.95 1.33 -21.02
C VAL A 21 33.80 2.05 -20.33
N ASP A 22 34.07 3.17 -19.66
CA ASP A 22 33.03 3.98 -19.00
C ASP A 22 31.97 4.47 -20.00
N ARG A 23 32.37 4.94 -21.17
CA ARG A 23 31.43 5.36 -22.23
C ARG A 23 30.58 4.22 -22.76
N VAL A 24 31.15 3.03 -22.92
CA VAL A 24 30.41 1.83 -23.36
C VAL A 24 29.42 1.39 -22.32
N LEU A 25 29.83 1.31 -21.02
CA LEU A 25 28.98 0.91 -19.90
C LEU A 25 27.79 1.84 -19.69
N HIS A 26 27.93 3.12 -20.05
CA HIS A 26 26.90 4.15 -19.89
C HIS A 26 26.27 4.61 -21.21
N ASP A 27 26.46 3.86 -22.28
CA ASP A 27 25.95 4.13 -23.64
C ASP A 27 26.16 5.58 -24.13
N ARG A 28 27.32 6.17 -23.75
CA ARG A 28 27.66 7.54 -24.13
C ARG A 28 28.17 7.60 -25.57
N PRO A 29 27.96 8.72 -26.28
CA PRO A 29 28.43 8.89 -27.67
C PRO A 29 29.98 8.94 -27.75
N ASN A 30 30.49 8.89 -28.99
CA ASN A 30 31.90 8.98 -29.33
C ASN A 30 32.74 7.75 -28.93
N VAL A 31 32.19 6.55 -29.12
CA VAL A 31 32.91 5.28 -29.07
C VAL A 31 32.84 4.63 -30.48
N SER A 32 33.96 4.24 -31.02
CA SER A 32 34.00 3.54 -32.30
C SER A 32 33.40 2.13 -32.17
N GLU A 33 32.72 1.66 -33.21
CA GLU A 33 32.11 0.34 -33.23
C GLU A 33 33.09 -0.81 -32.92
N PRO A 34 34.35 -0.81 -33.43
CA PRO A 34 35.34 -1.81 -33.05
C PRO A 34 35.71 -1.77 -31.56
N ALA A 35 35.78 -0.57 -30.94
CA ALA A 35 36.10 -0.43 -29.53
C ALA A 35 34.91 -0.90 -28.66
N ARG A 36 33.66 -0.58 -29.04
CA ARG A 36 32.46 -1.07 -28.40
C ARG A 36 32.42 -2.59 -28.31
N LYS A 37 32.61 -3.27 -29.47
CA LYS A 37 32.62 -4.74 -29.53
C LYS A 37 33.70 -5.38 -28.66
N LYS A 38 34.92 -4.81 -28.59
CA LYS A 38 35.98 -5.29 -27.72
C LYS A 38 35.62 -5.20 -26.22
N VAL A 39 35.03 -4.10 -25.84
CA VAL A 39 34.58 -3.90 -24.44
C VAL A 39 33.43 -4.86 -24.11
N GLU A 40 32.41 -4.99 -24.94
CA GLU A 40 31.29 -5.91 -24.77
C GLU A 40 31.76 -7.37 -24.64
N GLN A 41 32.72 -7.78 -25.45
CA GLN A 41 33.34 -9.09 -25.37
C GLN A 41 34.08 -9.29 -24.05
N ALA A 42 34.90 -8.31 -23.62
CA ALA A 42 35.62 -8.40 -22.34
C ALA A 42 34.67 -8.44 -21.15
N LEU A 43 33.57 -7.67 -21.14
CA LEU A 43 32.53 -7.70 -20.13
C LEU A 43 31.90 -9.09 -20.00
N LYS A 44 31.61 -9.73 -21.14
CA LYS A 44 31.04 -11.08 -21.19
C LYS A 44 32.03 -12.15 -20.71
N GLU A 45 33.28 -12.10 -21.18
CA GLU A 45 34.33 -13.05 -20.81
C GLU A 45 34.67 -13.00 -19.31
N MET A 46 34.67 -11.79 -18.75
CA MET A 46 34.97 -11.57 -17.33
C MET A 46 33.72 -11.70 -16.44
N ASN A 47 32.54 -11.97 -17.00
CA ASN A 47 31.28 -11.99 -16.27
C ASN A 47 31.08 -10.75 -15.37
N TYR A 48 31.46 -9.58 -15.94
CA TYR A 48 31.42 -8.32 -15.19
C TYR A 48 29.97 -7.85 -14.99
N GLN A 49 29.63 -7.60 -13.76
CA GLN A 49 28.35 -6.95 -13.39
C GLN A 49 28.63 -5.52 -12.91
N PRO A 50 28.13 -4.49 -13.61
CA PRO A 50 28.27 -3.11 -13.15
C PRO A 50 27.75 -2.92 -11.74
N ASN A 51 28.52 -2.24 -10.90
CA ASN A 51 28.01 -1.83 -9.61
C ASN A 51 27.06 -0.64 -9.81
N MET A 52 25.78 -0.92 -9.99
CA MET A 52 24.76 0.08 -10.26
C MET A 52 24.65 1.14 -9.13
N TYR A 53 24.92 0.72 -7.88
CA TYR A 53 24.97 1.65 -6.75
C TYR A 53 26.12 2.67 -6.89
N ALA A 54 27.34 2.20 -7.23
CA ALA A 54 28.46 3.09 -7.45
C ALA A 54 28.23 4.03 -8.65
N SER A 55 27.60 3.53 -9.71
CA SER A 55 27.24 4.35 -10.87
C SER A 55 26.21 5.41 -10.51
N ALA A 56 25.15 5.05 -9.78
CA ALA A 56 24.11 5.97 -9.35
C ALA A 56 24.66 7.09 -8.45
N LEU A 57 25.52 6.75 -7.49
CA LEU A 57 26.18 7.72 -6.62
C LEU A 57 27.09 8.70 -7.41
N ALA A 58 27.77 8.23 -8.44
CA ALA A 58 28.65 9.06 -9.27
C ALA A 58 27.89 10.12 -10.09
N TYR A 59 26.60 9.93 -10.35
CA TYR A 59 25.80 10.89 -11.13
C TYR A 59 25.42 12.15 -10.33
N ASN A 60 25.46 12.13 -9.02
CA ASN A 60 25.11 13.25 -8.13
C ASN A 60 23.80 13.99 -8.54
N LYS A 61 22.85 13.23 -9.08
CA LYS A 61 21.53 13.75 -9.49
C LYS A 61 20.57 13.67 -8.31
N GLN A 62 19.82 14.74 -8.07
CA GLN A 62 18.69 14.77 -7.15
C GLN A 62 17.46 14.15 -7.80
N TYR A 63 16.68 13.37 -7.03
CA TYR A 63 15.46 12.73 -7.46
C TYR A 63 14.34 13.08 -6.49
N THR A 64 13.25 13.61 -6.99
CA THR A 64 12.08 13.93 -6.19
C THR A 64 10.94 12.99 -6.55
N PHE A 65 10.53 12.16 -5.58
CA PHE A 65 9.37 11.30 -5.70
C PHE A 65 8.20 11.92 -4.96
N TYR A 66 7.02 11.89 -5.56
CA TYR A 66 5.80 12.37 -4.93
C TYR A 66 4.91 11.22 -4.50
N MET A 67 4.22 11.41 -3.37
CA MET A 67 3.14 10.53 -2.95
C MET A 67 1.85 11.34 -2.89
N LEU A 68 0.80 10.85 -3.55
CA LEU A 68 -0.56 11.40 -3.47
C LEU A 68 -1.38 10.50 -2.56
N LEU A 69 -1.56 10.91 -1.30
CA LEU A 69 -2.21 10.15 -0.23
C LEU A 69 -3.52 10.79 0.22
N PRO A 70 -4.48 10.00 0.72
CA PRO A 70 -5.62 10.55 1.43
C PRO A 70 -5.20 11.29 2.70
N LYS A 71 -5.84 12.44 2.97
CA LYS A 71 -5.69 13.12 4.25
C LYS A 71 -6.16 12.23 5.39
N HIS A 72 -5.41 12.20 6.48
CA HIS A 72 -5.64 11.31 7.61
C HIS A 72 -5.30 12.02 8.93
N GLU A 73 -5.83 11.46 10.02
CA GLU A 73 -5.45 11.81 11.37
C GLU A 73 -4.25 10.97 11.82
N SER A 74 -3.65 11.32 12.95
CA SER A 74 -2.62 10.50 13.61
C SER A 74 -3.16 9.11 13.99
N GLU A 75 -2.27 8.13 14.11
CA GLU A 75 -2.58 6.72 14.41
C GLU A 75 -3.49 6.04 13.37
N ALA A 76 -3.48 6.53 12.12
CA ALA A 76 -4.23 5.95 11.03
C ALA A 76 -3.36 5.01 10.17
N TYR A 77 -4.01 4.16 9.39
CA TYR A 77 -3.38 3.30 8.39
C TYR A 77 -2.43 4.06 7.44
N TRP A 78 -2.81 5.27 7.05
CA TRP A 78 -2.04 6.11 6.13
C TRP A 78 -0.78 6.71 6.77
N GLU A 79 -0.78 6.95 8.08
CA GLU A 79 0.42 7.39 8.80
C GLU A 79 1.52 6.31 8.76
N GLU A 80 1.17 5.03 8.92
CA GLU A 80 2.13 3.93 8.79
C GLU A 80 2.73 3.86 7.37
N ILE A 81 1.94 4.14 6.34
CA ILE A 81 2.42 4.22 4.96
C ILE A 81 3.42 5.37 4.80
N GLU A 82 3.10 6.54 5.35
CA GLU A 82 4.00 7.70 5.35
C GLU A 82 5.31 7.39 6.06
N GLU A 83 5.26 6.81 7.27
CA GLU A 83 6.44 6.39 8.02
C GLU A 83 7.32 5.43 7.21
N GLY A 84 6.73 4.46 6.54
CA GLY A 84 7.46 3.53 5.67
C GLY A 84 8.17 4.24 4.51
N ALA A 85 7.49 5.17 3.86
CA ALA A 85 8.05 5.96 2.78
C ALA A 85 9.23 6.84 3.26
N ARG A 86 9.06 7.53 4.39
CA ARG A 86 10.12 8.34 5.03
C ARG A 86 11.32 7.48 5.45
N LYS A 87 11.07 6.25 5.92
CA LYS A 87 12.17 5.32 6.22
C LYS A 87 12.97 4.94 4.99
N CYS A 88 12.30 4.69 3.86
CA CYS A 88 12.99 4.40 2.61
C CYS A 88 13.82 5.61 2.14
N GLU A 89 13.27 6.82 2.21
CA GLU A 89 13.97 8.08 1.93
C GLU A 89 15.27 8.19 2.75
N ASP A 90 15.18 8.03 4.07
CA ASP A 90 16.35 8.08 4.97
C ASP A 90 17.41 7.02 4.61
N MET A 91 17.00 5.79 4.34
CA MET A 91 17.91 4.71 3.95
C MET A 91 18.55 4.92 2.56
N ARG A 92 17.98 5.76 1.71
CA ARG A 92 18.44 6.09 0.36
C ARG A 92 19.00 7.51 0.23
N ARG A 93 19.21 8.23 1.34
CA ARG A 93 19.67 9.63 1.38
C ARG A 93 20.95 9.87 0.59
N ASP A 94 21.87 8.89 0.57
CA ASP A 94 23.13 9.01 -0.19
C ASP A 94 22.91 9.07 -1.72
N PHE A 95 21.72 8.75 -2.19
CA PHE A 95 21.31 8.86 -3.60
C PHE A 95 20.52 10.14 -3.89
N HIS A 96 20.48 11.07 -2.95
CA HIS A 96 19.77 12.35 -3.06
C HIS A 96 18.30 12.18 -3.49
N ILE A 97 17.60 11.31 -2.76
CA ILE A 97 16.18 11.09 -2.94
C ILE A 97 15.41 11.92 -1.94
N ASP A 98 14.48 12.71 -2.42
CA ASP A 98 13.49 13.44 -1.62
C ASP A 98 12.10 12.88 -1.88
N VAL A 99 11.32 12.69 -0.82
CA VAL A 99 9.92 12.23 -0.89
C VAL A 99 9.00 13.37 -0.47
N GLU A 100 8.21 13.87 -1.40
CA GLU A 100 7.21 14.90 -1.17
C GLU A 100 5.81 14.29 -1.12
N ILE A 101 5.04 14.61 -0.08
CA ILE A 101 3.69 14.07 0.11
C ILE A 101 2.66 15.17 -0.12
N ARG A 102 1.62 14.85 -0.89
CA ARG A 102 0.44 15.70 -1.09
C ARG A 102 -0.79 14.95 -0.61
N PHE A 103 -1.60 15.61 0.20
CA PHE A 103 -2.79 15.03 0.79
C PHE A 103 -4.06 15.55 0.12
N PHE A 104 -4.94 14.62 -0.28
CA PHE A 104 -6.25 14.95 -0.83
C PHE A 104 -7.38 14.52 0.09
N GLU A 105 -8.50 15.21 0.05
CA GLU A 105 -9.73 14.83 0.76
C GLU A 105 -10.41 13.68 0.01
N ARG A 106 -10.53 12.52 0.65
CA ARG A 106 -11.01 11.26 0.02
C ARG A 106 -12.40 11.36 -0.60
N SER A 107 -13.26 12.21 -0.06
CA SER A 107 -14.63 12.45 -0.53
C SER A 107 -14.75 13.58 -1.55
N ASN A 108 -13.63 14.09 -2.08
CA ASN A 108 -13.61 15.27 -2.92
C ASN A 108 -12.64 15.09 -4.09
N ASP A 109 -13.20 14.79 -5.27
CA ASP A 109 -12.43 14.63 -6.50
C ASP A 109 -11.70 15.90 -6.95
N ASP A 110 -12.25 17.09 -6.64
CA ASP A 110 -11.58 18.35 -6.95
C ASP A 110 -10.32 18.54 -6.10
N SER A 111 -10.35 18.12 -4.83
CA SER A 111 -9.15 18.08 -3.99
C SER A 111 -8.08 17.15 -4.57
N PHE A 112 -8.47 15.98 -5.09
CA PHE A 112 -7.53 15.09 -5.78
C PHE A 112 -6.92 15.77 -7.00
N ARG A 113 -7.73 16.37 -7.88
CA ARG A 113 -7.27 17.07 -9.09
C ARG A 113 -6.31 18.22 -8.75
N GLU A 114 -6.62 19.00 -7.70
CA GLU A 114 -5.77 20.11 -7.26
C GLU A 114 -4.38 19.62 -6.89
N ARG A 115 -4.29 18.59 -6.03
CA ARG A 115 -3.00 18.01 -5.59
C ARG A 115 -2.27 17.31 -6.75
N ALA A 116 -2.99 16.61 -7.62
CA ALA A 116 -2.43 15.99 -8.82
C ALA A 116 -1.80 17.04 -9.75
N ASN A 117 -2.46 18.18 -9.95
CA ASN A 117 -1.92 19.27 -10.76
C ASN A 117 -0.68 19.91 -10.15
N GLU A 118 -0.61 20.08 -8.82
CA GLU A 118 0.61 20.53 -8.12
C GLU A 118 1.79 19.60 -8.40
N ILE A 119 1.55 18.27 -8.31
CA ILE A 119 2.55 17.25 -8.60
C ILE A 119 3.03 17.35 -10.06
N LEU A 120 2.09 17.49 -11.01
CA LEU A 120 2.45 17.61 -12.44
C LEU A 120 3.27 18.86 -12.77
N GLN A 121 3.04 19.98 -12.04
CA GLN A 121 3.80 21.23 -12.19
C GLN A 121 5.22 21.11 -11.63
N SER A 122 5.42 20.29 -10.60
CA SER A 122 6.72 20.07 -9.96
C SER A 122 7.67 19.17 -10.78
N GLN A 123 7.20 18.57 -11.87
CA GLN A 123 7.98 17.68 -12.76
C GLN A 123 8.70 16.55 -12.01
N PRO A 124 7.99 15.70 -11.25
CA PRO A 124 8.57 14.63 -10.45
C PRO A 124 9.27 13.57 -11.32
N GLU A 125 10.28 12.90 -10.76
CA GLU A 125 10.87 11.73 -11.39
C GLU A 125 10.00 10.47 -11.28
N GLY A 126 9.13 10.40 -10.28
CA GLY A 126 8.21 9.28 -10.09
C GLY A 126 7.10 9.62 -9.08
N VAL A 127 5.98 8.93 -9.16
CA VAL A 127 4.81 9.20 -8.31
C VAL A 127 4.25 7.91 -7.73
N VAL A 128 3.90 7.93 -6.43
CA VAL A 128 3.04 6.93 -5.79
C VAL A 128 1.63 7.51 -5.72
N VAL A 129 0.65 6.76 -6.22
CA VAL A 129 -0.74 7.21 -6.31
C VAL A 129 -1.64 6.28 -5.54
N VAL A 130 -2.34 6.79 -4.53
CA VAL A 130 -3.52 6.14 -3.96
C VAL A 130 -4.72 6.57 -4.80
N PRO A 131 -5.39 5.64 -5.50
CA PRO A 131 -6.55 5.99 -6.32
C PRO A 131 -7.70 6.61 -5.52
N SER A 132 -8.34 7.61 -6.11
CA SER A 132 -9.68 8.11 -5.72
C SER A 132 -10.74 7.50 -6.64
N SER A 133 -11.67 8.26 -7.20
CA SER A 133 -12.56 7.75 -8.23
C SER A 133 -11.77 7.36 -9.49
N LEU A 134 -12.32 6.43 -10.29
CA LEU A 134 -11.64 5.95 -11.51
C LEU A 134 -11.35 7.10 -12.47
N ASP A 135 -12.28 8.03 -12.62
CA ASP A 135 -12.20 9.10 -13.62
C ASP A 135 -11.03 10.06 -13.33
N VAL A 136 -10.96 10.60 -12.10
CA VAL A 136 -9.87 11.53 -11.74
C VAL A 136 -8.52 10.84 -11.65
N THR A 137 -8.50 9.58 -11.23
CA THR A 137 -7.25 8.80 -11.19
C THR A 137 -6.75 8.54 -12.62
N ARG A 138 -7.63 8.20 -13.54
CA ARG A 138 -7.28 8.01 -14.97
C ARG A 138 -6.79 9.31 -15.59
N GLU A 139 -7.49 10.42 -15.38
CA GLU A 139 -7.07 11.73 -15.86
C GLU A 139 -5.62 12.04 -15.43
N PHE A 140 -5.31 11.86 -14.16
CA PHE A 140 -3.96 12.09 -13.62
C PHE A 140 -2.92 11.14 -14.22
N THR A 141 -3.22 9.84 -14.27
CA THR A 141 -2.26 8.83 -14.78
C THR A 141 -2.02 8.96 -16.29
N ASP A 142 -3.00 9.40 -17.06
CA ASP A 142 -2.83 9.71 -18.47
C ASP A 142 -1.84 10.90 -18.68
N HIS A 143 -1.92 11.94 -17.82
CA HIS A 143 -0.92 13.01 -17.82
C HIS A 143 0.47 12.53 -17.44
N LEU A 144 0.60 11.61 -16.46
CA LEU A 144 1.90 11.00 -16.11
C LEU A 144 2.48 10.21 -17.29
N HIS A 145 1.66 9.41 -17.98
CA HIS A 145 2.09 8.68 -19.19
C HIS A 145 2.55 9.60 -20.30
N ASN A 146 1.78 10.66 -20.59
CA ASN A 146 2.14 11.63 -21.64
C ASN A 146 3.48 12.33 -21.36
N LYS A 147 3.84 12.49 -20.08
CA LYS A 147 5.12 13.06 -19.64
C LYS A 147 6.22 12.00 -19.42
N ASN A 148 5.94 10.71 -19.65
CA ASN A 148 6.81 9.59 -19.36
C ASN A 148 7.27 9.54 -17.87
N ILE A 149 6.39 9.92 -16.94
CA ILE A 149 6.64 9.86 -15.50
C ILE A 149 6.13 8.51 -15.01
N PRO A 150 6.99 7.61 -14.49
CA PRO A 150 6.56 6.32 -13.94
C PRO A 150 5.79 6.53 -12.64
N PHE A 151 4.76 5.70 -12.44
CA PHE A 151 3.99 5.73 -11.19
C PHE A 151 3.72 4.34 -10.64
N VAL A 152 3.59 4.26 -9.33
CA VAL A 152 3.22 3.07 -8.56
C VAL A 152 1.83 3.28 -7.99
N LEU A 153 0.93 2.32 -8.16
CA LEU A 153 -0.35 2.32 -7.47
C LEU A 153 -0.20 1.70 -6.08
N LEU A 154 -0.89 2.29 -5.12
CA LEU A 154 -0.89 1.88 -3.72
C LEU A 154 -2.34 1.64 -3.26
N ASP A 155 -2.56 0.59 -2.44
CA ASP A 155 -3.82 0.23 -1.80
C ASP A 155 -4.87 -0.36 -2.77
N SER A 156 -5.22 0.32 -3.85
CA SER A 156 -6.25 -0.14 -4.79
C SER A 156 -5.66 -0.44 -6.16
N TYR A 157 -5.85 -1.67 -6.65
CA TYR A 157 -5.31 -2.10 -7.94
C TYR A 157 -6.24 -1.76 -9.10
N MET A 158 -5.71 -1.01 -10.05
CA MET A 158 -6.39 -0.61 -11.29
C MET A 158 -5.48 -0.94 -12.49
N PRO A 159 -5.50 -2.18 -13.00
CA PRO A 159 -4.56 -2.63 -14.05
C PRO A 159 -4.68 -1.85 -15.36
N ASP A 160 -5.88 -1.36 -15.69
CA ASP A 160 -6.13 -0.59 -16.92
C ASP A 160 -5.37 0.75 -16.94
N LEU A 161 -4.91 1.24 -15.79
CA LEU A 161 -4.08 2.44 -15.69
C LEU A 161 -2.60 2.17 -16.01
N LYS A 162 -2.19 0.92 -16.23
CA LYS A 162 -0.84 0.50 -16.59
C LYS A 162 0.27 1.09 -15.71
N PRO A 163 0.20 0.91 -14.38
CA PRO A 163 1.25 1.39 -13.48
C PRO A 163 2.57 0.66 -13.72
N LEU A 164 3.68 1.28 -13.33
CA LEU A 164 4.98 0.62 -13.22
C LEU A 164 4.93 -0.58 -12.27
N SER A 165 4.22 -0.41 -11.15
CA SER A 165 4.04 -1.43 -10.12
C SER A 165 2.80 -1.13 -9.28
N PHE A 166 2.34 -2.12 -8.52
CA PHE A 166 1.27 -2.01 -7.54
C PHE A 166 1.69 -2.66 -6.23
N TYR A 167 1.27 -2.05 -5.11
CA TYR A 167 1.36 -2.60 -3.75
C TYR A 167 0.01 -2.48 -3.03
N GLY A 168 -0.44 -3.58 -2.46
CA GLY A 168 -1.71 -3.68 -1.72
C GLY A 168 -2.13 -5.13 -1.52
N GLN A 169 -3.21 -5.37 -0.79
CA GLN A 169 -3.79 -6.71 -0.71
C GLN A 169 -4.69 -7.00 -1.91
N ASP A 170 -4.86 -8.29 -2.23
CA ASP A 170 -5.99 -8.73 -3.02
C ASP A 170 -7.27 -8.54 -2.19
N SER A 171 -8.02 -7.49 -2.51
CA SER A 171 -9.17 -7.07 -1.70
C SER A 171 -10.30 -8.10 -1.72
N PHE A 172 -10.54 -8.76 -2.85
CA PHE A 172 -11.55 -9.81 -2.95
C PHE A 172 -11.16 -11.01 -2.09
N CYS A 173 -9.94 -11.53 -2.28
CA CYS A 173 -9.44 -12.65 -1.47
C CYS A 173 -9.38 -12.29 0.01
N SER A 174 -9.06 -11.05 0.37
CA SER A 174 -9.03 -10.59 1.75
C SER A 174 -10.42 -10.58 2.38
N GLY A 175 -11.45 -10.11 1.65
CA GLY A 175 -12.84 -10.15 2.10
C GLY A 175 -13.37 -11.58 2.25
N PHE A 176 -13.07 -12.45 1.29
CA PHE A 176 -13.39 -13.87 1.34
C PHE A 176 -12.73 -14.56 2.56
N PHE A 177 -11.45 -14.27 2.80
CA PHE A 177 -10.72 -14.76 3.98
C PHE A 177 -11.35 -14.22 5.28
N ALA A 178 -11.73 -12.93 5.33
CA ALA A 178 -12.37 -12.32 6.48
C ALA A 178 -13.69 -13.04 6.85
N ALA A 179 -14.54 -13.33 5.86
CA ALA A 179 -15.77 -14.10 6.07
C ALA A 179 -15.48 -15.49 6.62
N LYS A 180 -14.48 -16.20 6.05
CA LYS A 180 -14.07 -17.52 6.53
C LYS A 180 -13.60 -17.48 7.99
N MET A 181 -12.81 -16.50 8.36
CA MET A 181 -12.32 -16.36 9.75
C MET A 181 -13.44 -16.00 10.71
N LEU A 182 -14.35 -15.08 10.33
CA LEU A 182 -15.52 -14.76 11.13
C LEU A 182 -16.38 -16.02 11.37
N MET A 183 -16.65 -16.80 10.32
CA MET A 183 -17.50 -17.99 10.43
C MET A 183 -16.87 -19.16 11.18
N MET A 184 -15.57 -19.14 11.46
CA MET A 184 -14.95 -20.12 12.39
C MET A 184 -15.43 -19.92 13.82
N ILE A 185 -15.83 -18.72 14.21
CA ILE A 185 -16.32 -18.40 15.57
C ILE A 185 -17.84 -18.15 15.59
N ALA A 186 -18.42 -17.70 14.49
CA ALA A 186 -19.82 -17.27 14.36
C ALA A 186 -20.73 -18.32 13.68
N ASN A 187 -20.31 -19.58 13.54
CA ASN A 187 -21.04 -20.59 12.75
C ASN A 187 -22.39 -21.05 13.32
N LYS A 188 -22.72 -20.61 14.54
CA LYS A 188 -24.01 -20.88 15.20
C LYS A 188 -24.97 -19.69 15.18
N GLU A 189 -24.52 -18.57 14.64
CA GLU A 189 -25.34 -17.37 14.49
C GLU A 189 -26.40 -17.54 13.39
N THR A 190 -27.47 -16.81 13.51
CA THR A 190 -28.48 -16.67 12.44
C THR A 190 -28.35 -15.33 11.72
N GLU A 191 -27.74 -14.37 12.40
CA GLU A 191 -27.51 -13.03 11.92
C GLU A 191 -26.12 -12.54 12.36
N ILE A 192 -25.46 -11.78 11.50
CA ILE A 192 -24.22 -11.08 11.80
C ILE A 192 -24.31 -9.63 11.35
N MET A 193 -23.61 -8.71 12.02
CA MET A 193 -23.56 -7.31 11.64
C MET A 193 -22.38 -7.03 10.70
N LEU A 194 -22.65 -6.39 9.56
CA LEU A 194 -21.63 -5.78 8.71
C LEU A 194 -21.69 -4.25 8.90
N MET A 195 -20.70 -3.70 9.60
CA MET A 195 -20.56 -2.25 9.77
C MET A 195 -19.82 -1.64 8.58
N ARG A 196 -20.43 -0.65 7.93
CA ARG A 196 -19.82 0.15 6.86
C ARG A 196 -19.71 1.61 7.28
N GLN A 197 -18.72 2.32 6.72
CA GLN A 197 -18.72 3.78 6.74
C GLN A 197 -19.14 4.32 5.38
N THR A 198 -20.19 5.14 5.36
CA THR A 198 -20.76 5.66 4.13
C THR A 198 -20.81 7.19 4.14
N LEU A 199 -20.73 7.77 2.96
CA LEU A 199 -21.03 9.17 2.71
C LEU A 199 -22.24 9.22 1.77
N ASN A 200 -23.35 9.82 2.22
CA ASN A 200 -24.63 9.83 1.49
C ASN A 200 -25.11 8.41 1.06
N GLY A 201 -24.87 7.41 1.91
CA GLY A 201 -25.26 6.01 1.65
C GLY A 201 -24.33 5.23 0.71
N HIS A 202 -23.20 5.81 0.29
CA HIS A 202 -22.24 5.14 -0.57
C HIS A 202 -20.89 4.91 0.14
N VAL A 203 -20.32 3.72 -0.08
CA VAL A 203 -18.95 3.42 0.34
C VAL A 203 -17.98 4.19 -0.56
N MET A 204 -16.98 4.85 0.05
CA MET A 204 -16.05 5.72 -0.66
C MET A 204 -14.71 5.05 -1.03
N SER A 205 -14.58 3.75 -0.85
CA SER A 205 -13.34 3.02 -1.06
C SER A 205 -13.57 1.81 -1.96
N LYS A 206 -12.93 1.80 -3.12
CA LYS A 206 -12.96 0.65 -4.05
C LYS A 206 -12.41 -0.63 -3.41
N GLN A 207 -11.42 -0.49 -2.53
CA GLN A 207 -10.87 -1.60 -1.77
C GLN A 207 -11.92 -2.20 -0.83
N GLN A 208 -12.69 -1.34 -0.11
CA GLN A 208 -13.77 -1.80 0.76
C GLN A 208 -14.87 -2.49 -0.05
N ASP A 209 -15.29 -1.92 -1.19
CA ASP A 209 -16.29 -2.56 -2.08
C ASP A 209 -15.85 -3.96 -2.49
N ASN A 210 -14.60 -4.11 -2.95
CA ASN A 210 -14.10 -5.41 -3.38
C ASN A 210 -13.99 -6.42 -2.21
N ARG A 211 -13.65 -5.96 -1.00
CA ARG A 211 -13.69 -6.81 0.20
C ARG A 211 -15.11 -7.26 0.51
N GLU A 212 -16.08 -6.36 0.40
CA GLU A 212 -17.50 -6.68 0.63
C GLU A 212 -18.01 -7.71 -0.38
N VAL A 213 -17.65 -7.55 -1.65
CA VAL A 213 -17.97 -8.57 -2.68
C VAL A 213 -17.38 -9.93 -2.31
N GLY A 214 -16.12 -10.00 -1.92
CA GLY A 214 -15.47 -11.25 -1.50
C GLY A 214 -16.10 -11.85 -0.25
N PHE A 215 -16.41 -11.01 0.75
CA PHE A 215 -17.09 -11.41 1.98
C PHE A 215 -18.47 -12.00 1.72
N LEU A 216 -19.31 -11.28 0.98
CA LEU A 216 -20.67 -11.73 0.65
C LEU A 216 -20.69 -12.98 -0.24
N HIS A 217 -19.69 -13.11 -1.14
CA HIS A 217 -19.55 -14.32 -1.95
C HIS A 217 -19.31 -15.57 -1.07
N TYR A 218 -18.38 -15.47 -0.10
CA TYR A 218 -18.17 -16.57 0.84
C TYR A 218 -19.42 -16.89 1.67
N MET A 219 -20.13 -15.87 2.17
CA MET A 219 -21.35 -16.04 2.97
C MET A 219 -22.45 -16.74 2.14
N HIS A 220 -22.66 -16.28 0.91
CA HIS A 220 -23.64 -16.88 0.01
C HIS A 220 -23.37 -18.37 -0.27
N ASP A 221 -22.10 -18.72 -0.55
CA ASP A 221 -21.74 -20.08 -0.96
C ASP A 221 -21.71 -21.08 0.20
N HIS A 222 -21.32 -20.64 1.40
CA HIS A 222 -21.08 -21.54 2.52
C HIS A 222 -22.09 -21.38 3.67
N PHE A 223 -22.72 -20.22 3.83
CA PHE A 223 -23.63 -19.91 4.93
C PHE A 223 -24.89 -19.16 4.46
N PRO A 224 -25.62 -19.67 3.44
CA PRO A 224 -26.76 -18.95 2.84
C PRO A 224 -27.94 -18.75 3.80
N HIS A 225 -27.95 -19.43 4.95
CA HIS A 225 -28.97 -19.32 5.99
C HIS A 225 -28.67 -18.21 7.01
N ILE A 226 -27.46 -17.63 7.00
CA ILE A 226 -27.09 -16.56 7.90
C ILE A 226 -27.34 -15.20 7.23
N GLN A 227 -28.10 -14.35 7.90
CA GLN A 227 -28.39 -13.02 7.40
C GLN A 227 -27.25 -12.06 7.75
N VAL A 228 -26.78 -11.29 6.77
CA VAL A 228 -25.86 -10.19 6.98
C VAL A 228 -26.68 -8.92 7.12
N ILE A 229 -26.65 -8.32 8.30
CA ILE A 229 -27.39 -7.10 8.64
C ILE A 229 -26.44 -5.92 8.57
N ASP A 230 -26.72 -5.02 7.64
CA ASP A 230 -25.89 -3.82 7.44
C ASP A 230 -26.11 -2.77 8.51
N LEU A 231 -25.03 -2.17 9.01
CA LEU A 231 -25.03 -0.96 9.82
C LEU A 231 -24.19 0.11 9.13
N ASP A 232 -24.85 1.07 8.52
CA ASP A 232 -24.18 2.20 7.85
C ASP A 232 -23.95 3.34 8.84
N LEU A 233 -22.68 3.59 9.17
CA LEU A 233 -22.28 4.74 9.98
C LEU A 233 -21.82 5.89 9.06
N PRO A 234 -22.23 7.14 9.29
CA PRO A 234 -21.77 8.27 8.49
C PRO A 234 -20.26 8.44 8.60
N LEU A 235 -19.57 8.69 7.49
CA LEU A 235 -18.11 8.81 7.43
C LEU A 235 -17.57 9.89 8.40
N ASN A 236 -18.29 11.00 8.52
CA ASN A 236 -17.93 12.16 9.34
C ASN A 236 -18.79 12.26 10.62
N GLY A 237 -19.38 11.14 11.07
CA GLY A 237 -20.23 11.13 12.26
C GLY A 237 -19.45 11.35 13.55
N SER A 238 -20.10 11.97 14.52
CA SER A 238 -19.54 12.13 15.87
C SER A 238 -19.59 10.82 16.66
N ARG A 239 -18.72 10.69 17.68
CA ARG A 239 -18.75 9.54 18.60
C ARG A 239 -20.12 9.37 19.31
N ALA A 240 -20.80 10.48 19.64
CA ALA A 240 -22.12 10.45 20.26
C ALA A 240 -23.18 9.87 19.30
N GLU A 241 -23.12 10.27 18.03
CA GLU A 241 -24.00 9.76 16.97
C GLU A 241 -23.77 8.26 16.76
N TYR A 242 -22.51 7.83 16.62
CA TYR A 242 -22.19 6.40 16.50
C TYR A 242 -22.69 5.59 17.68
N ASN A 243 -22.51 6.06 18.92
CA ASN A 243 -23.00 5.37 20.12
C ASN A 243 -24.53 5.23 20.11
N LYS A 244 -25.26 6.26 19.68
CA LYS A 244 -26.72 6.22 19.56
C LYS A 244 -27.18 5.22 18.50
N MET A 245 -26.51 5.19 17.35
CA MET A 245 -26.83 4.24 16.26
C MET A 245 -26.55 2.80 16.69
N LEU A 246 -25.41 2.56 17.36
CA LEU A 246 -25.05 1.23 17.88
C LEU A 246 -26.00 0.77 18.98
N GLU A 247 -26.39 1.66 19.90
CA GLU A 247 -27.37 1.31 20.94
C GLU A 247 -28.72 0.93 20.34
N ASN A 248 -29.21 1.69 19.36
CA ASN A 248 -30.42 1.37 18.63
C ASN A 248 -30.30 0.02 17.89
N PHE A 249 -29.19 -0.20 17.19
CA PHE A 249 -28.95 -1.43 16.45
C PHE A 249 -28.99 -2.67 17.36
N PHE A 250 -28.23 -2.69 18.45
CA PHE A 250 -28.19 -3.84 19.37
C PHE A 250 -29.47 -3.99 20.19
N SER A 251 -30.28 -2.95 20.30
CA SER A 251 -31.61 -3.05 20.93
C SER A 251 -32.64 -3.72 20.00
N THR A 252 -32.50 -3.52 18.68
CA THR A 252 -33.38 -4.13 17.69
C THR A 252 -32.90 -5.51 17.22
N HIS A 253 -31.61 -5.82 17.40
CA HIS A 253 -30.98 -7.09 17.04
C HIS A 253 -30.22 -7.71 18.22
N PRO A 254 -30.92 -8.07 19.32
CA PRO A 254 -30.27 -8.56 20.54
C PRO A 254 -29.60 -9.94 20.38
N GLN A 255 -29.92 -10.67 19.30
CA GLN A 255 -29.35 -11.98 18.97
C GLN A 255 -28.00 -11.90 18.27
N ILE A 256 -27.56 -10.71 17.78
CA ILE A 256 -26.28 -10.56 17.11
C ILE A 256 -25.16 -10.49 18.14
N HIS A 257 -24.24 -11.46 18.09
CA HIS A 257 -23.04 -11.51 18.93
C HIS A 257 -21.75 -11.34 18.13
N HIS A 258 -21.80 -11.44 16.81
CA HIS A 258 -20.63 -11.31 15.96
C HIS A 258 -20.82 -10.23 14.89
N CYS A 259 -19.82 -9.39 14.79
CA CYS A 259 -19.81 -8.21 13.93
C CYS A 259 -18.55 -8.18 13.09
N ILE A 260 -18.61 -7.53 11.93
CA ILE A 260 -17.45 -7.28 11.09
C ILE A 260 -17.49 -5.88 10.52
N THR A 261 -16.32 -5.28 10.34
CA THR A 261 -16.10 -4.15 9.43
C THR A 261 -14.93 -4.45 8.49
N LEU A 262 -15.04 -4.03 7.25
CA LEU A 262 -14.02 -4.24 6.23
C LEU A 262 -13.03 -3.06 6.12
N THR A 263 -12.95 -2.27 7.20
CA THR A 263 -12.12 -1.08 7.34
C THR A 263 -11.31 -1.10 8.64
N SER A 264 -10.40 -0.13 8.79
CA SER A 264 -9.61 0.10 10.02
C SER A 264 -10.43 0.59 11.23
N LYS A 265 -11.76 0.71 11.11
CA LYS A 265 -12.61 1.38 12.12
C LYS A 265 -13.32 0.42 13.08
N ALA A 266 -12.81 -0.80 13.27
CA ALA A 266 -13.39 -1.77 14.21
C ALA A 266 -13.46 -1.23 15.64
N HIS A 267 -12.52 -0.36 16.05
CA HIS A 267 -12.51 0.29 17.36
C HIS A 267 -13.76 1.14 17.65
N ILE A 268 -14.51 1.61 16.64
CA ILE A 268 -15.76 2.34 16.85
C ILE A 268 -16.76 1.44 17.62
N VAL A 269 -16.94 0.23 17.12
CA VAL A 269 -17.81 -0.77 17.77
C VAL A 269 -17.12 -1.33 19.03
N GLY A 270 -15.82 -1.65 18.95
CA GLY A 270 -15.06 -2.18 20.07
C GLY A 270 -15.13 -1.29 21.32
N ASP A 271 -14.95 0.02 21.17
CA ASP A 271 -15.06 1.01 22.26
C ASP A 271 -16.48 1.07 22.84
N PHE A 272 -17.49 1.01 21.96
CA PHE A 272 -18.88 0.98 22.40
C PHE A 272 -19.17 -0.27 23.24
N LEU A 273 -18.73 -1.45 22.79
CA LEU A 273 -18.92 -2.71 23.51
C LEU A 273 -18.27 -2.70 24.89
N LEU A 274 -17.04 -2.17 24.99
CA LEU A 274 -16.32 -2.01 26.27
C LEU A 274 -17.07 -1.06 27.21
N LYS A 275 -17.48 0.09 26.71
CA LYS A 275 -18.19 1.11 27.48
C LYS A 275 -19.54 0.64 28.01
N THR A 276 -20.27 -0.17 27.23
CA THR A 276 -21.59 -0.68 27.59
C THR A 276 -21.53 -2.06 28.27
N ASN A 277 -20.31 -2.59 28.50
CA ASN A 277 -20.06 -3.91 29.09
C ASN A 277 -20.77 -5.08 28.34
N ARG A 278 -20.90 -4.98 27.02
CA ARG A 278 -21.49 -6.01 26.15
C ARG A 278 -20.43 -7.07 25.80
N ARG A 279 -20.01 -7.87 26.79
CA ARG A 279 -18.92 -8.84 26.67
C ARG A 279 -19.23 -10.08 25.82
N ASN A 280 -20.51 -10.31 25.52
CA ASN A 280 -20.98 -11.38 24.65
C ASN A 280 -21.00 -11.01 23.17
N VAL A 281 -20.64 -9.77 22.82
CA VAL A 281 -20.58 -9.30 21.45
C VAL A 281 -19.12 -8.99 21.09
N GLN A 282 -18.69 -9.39 19.91
CA GLN A 282 -17.34 -9.17 19.39
C GLN A 282 -17.37 -8.64 17.97
N ILE A 283 -16.37 -7.87 17.62
CA ILE A 283 -16.19 -7.41 16.24
C ILE A 283 -14.83 -7.85 15.71
N MET A 284 -14.77 -8.13 14.43
CA MET A 284 -13.52 -8.21 13.68
C MET A 284 -13.38 -7.03 12.70
N GLY A 285 -12.14 -6.77 12.26
CA GLY A 285 -11.89 -5.69 11.32
C GLY A 285 -10.53 -5.78 10.65
N TYR A 286 -10.06 -4.64 10.21
CA TYR A 286 -8.79 -4.50 9.50
C TYR A 286 -7.87 -3.54 10.24
N ASP A 287 -6.59 -3.68 9.94
CA ASP A 287 -5.48 -2.82 10.33
C ASP A 287 -5.12 -2.83 11.82
N MET A 288 -3.84 -2.95 12.05
CA MET A 288 -3.21 -2.87 13.36
C MET A 288 -2.95 -1.41 13.74
N VAL A 289 -4.01 -0.58 13.73
CA VAL A 289 -3.96 0.77 14.32
C VAL A 289 -4.07 0.68 15.83
N GLU A 290 -3.44 1.58 16.58
CA GLU A 290 -3.35 1.47 18.05
C GLU A 290 -4.73 1.37 18.73
N LYS A 291 -5.74 2.07 18.22
CA LYS A 291 -7.13 1.97 18.72
C LYS A 291 -7.70 0.55 18.59
N ASN A 292 -7.40 -0.15 17.49
CA ASN A 292 -7.82 -1.55 17.30
C ASN A 292 -6.99 -2.49 18.19
N ALA A 293 -5.67 -2.28 18.27
CA ALA A 293 -4.78 -3.07 19.12
C ALA A 293 -5.20 -3.02 20.59
N ARG A 294 -5.59 -1.85 21.10
CA ARG A 294 -6.16 -1.72 22.44
C ARG A 294 -7.43 -2.56 22.60
N CYS A 295 -8.38 -2.45 21.68
CA CYS A 295 -9.63 -3.23 21.74
C CYS A 295 -9.39 -4.75 21.63
N LEU A 296 -8.36 -5.17 20.89
CA LEU A 296 -7.90 -6.57 20.85
C LEU A 296 -7.42 -7.03 22.23
N ARG A 297 -6.54 -6.26 22.87
CA ARG A 297 -6.01 -6.58 24.22
C ARG A 297 -7.11 -6.63 25.27
N GLU A 298 -8.11 -5.75 25.17
CA GLU A 298 -9.27 -5.67 26.07
C GLU A 298 -10.38 -6.67 25.72
N GLY A 299 -10.29 -7.35 24.56
CA GLY A 299 -11.16 -8.47 24.17
C GLY A 299 -12.50 -8.08 23.55
N SER A 300 -12.70 -6.82 23.13
CA SER A 300 -13.89 -6.40 22.38
C SER A 300 -13.74 -6.57 20.87
N ILE A 301 -12.51 -6.66 20.36
CA ILE A 301 -12.20 -7.09 19.00
C ILE A 301 -11.64 -8.52 19.08
N SER A 302 -12.16 -9.43 18.27
CA SER A 302 -11.68 -10.83 18.20
C SER A 302 -10.39 -10.94 17.42
N PHE A 303 -10.32 -10.32 16.25
CA PHE A 303 -9.14 -10.27 15.39
C PHE A 303 -9.24 -9.14 14.37
N VAL A 304 -8.09 -8.76 13.85
CA VAL A 304 -7.95 -7.84 12.71
C VAL A 304 -7.07 -8.47 11.65
N ILE A 305 -7.32 -8.10 10.40
CA ILE A 305 -6.47 -8.45 9.27
C ILE A 305 -5.49 -7.29 9.06
N ALA A 306 -4.21 -7.58 9.23
CA ALA A 306 -3.14 -6.62 8.97
C ALA A 306 -2.78 -6.57 7.50
N GLN A 307 -2.45 -5.38 7.00
CA GLN A 307 -2.12 -5.12 5.61
C GLN A 307 -0.65 -4.73 5.40
N HIS A 308 0.17 -4.66 6.44
CA HIS A 308 1.57 -4.25 6.39
C HIS A 308 1.76 -2.85 5.78
N ALA A 309 0.98 -1.88 6.25
CA ALA A 309 0.94 -0.51 5.73
C ALA A 309 2.33 0.14 5.63
N TYR A 310 3.14 0.02 6.68
CA TYR A 310 4.52 0.50 6.69
C TYR A 310 5.36 -0.08 5.53
N MET A 311 5.27 -1.40 5.31
CA MET A 311 6.00 -2.06 4.22
C MET A 311 5.50 -1.64 2.85
N GLN A 312 4.22 -1.34 2.70
CA GLN A 312 3.67 -0.82 1.46
C GLN A 312 4.30 0.53 1.12
N GLY A 313 4.32 1.48 2.08
CA GLY A 313 4.93 2.79 1.89
C GLY A 313 6.41 2.71 1.53
N TYR A 314 7.16 1.92 2.30
CA TYR A 314 8.57 1.67 2.03
C TYR A 314 8.81 1.10 0.63
N SER A 315 8.07 0.05 0.28
CA SER A 315 8.28 -0.69 -0.98
C SER A 315 7.90 0.13 -2.21
N CYS A 316 6.91 1.02 -2.11
CA CYS A 316 6.57 1.92 -3.21
C CYS A 316 7.74 2.85 -3.56
N ILE A 317 8.36 3.47 -2.56
CA ILE A 317 9.52 4.35 -2.78
C ILE A 317 10.74 3.55 -3.24
N ASP A 318 11.02 2.39 -2.63
CA ASP A 318 12.12 1.53 -3.04
C ASP A 318 11.95 1.04 -4.49
N THR A 319 10.72 0.77 -4.93
CA THR A 319 10.41 0.40 -6.32
C THR A 319 10.73 1.53 -7.31
N LEU A 320 10.32 2.77 -7.00
CA LEU A 320 10.70 3.93 -7.80
C LEU A 320 12.22 4.10 -7.83
N PHE A 321 12.90 3.97 -6.69
CA PHE A 321 14.35 4.01 -6.61
C PHE A 321 15.00 2.94 -7.50
N GLN A 322 14.56 1.69 -7.39
CA GLN A 322 15.13 0.59 -8.18
C GLN A 322 14.93 0.81 -9.69
N ALA A 323 13.73 1.23 -10.11
CA ALA A 323 13.41 1.42 -11.51
C ALA A 323 14.08 2.68 -12.10
N ILE A 324 14.05 3.80 -11.38
CA ILE A 324 14.45 5.12 -11.91
C ILE A 324 15.94 5.37 -11.71
N VAL A 325 16.45 5.10 -10.50
CA VAL A 325 17.85 5.38 -10.15
C VAL A 325 18.76 4.24 -10.57
N LEU A 326 18.38 2.99 -10.21
CA LEU A 326 19.20 1.82 -10.50
C LEU A 326 18.90 1.18 -11.88
N LYS A 327 17.88 1.67 -12.61
CA LYS A 327 17.46 1.13 -13.92
C LYS A 327 17.16 -0.39 -13.90
N LYS A 328 16.70 -0.89 -12.74
CA LYS A 328 16.33 -2.29 -12.59
C LYS A 328 14.90 -2.53 -13.04
N LYS A 329 14.66 -3.75 -13.55
CA LYS A 329 13.29 -4.23 -13.76
C LYS A 329 12.64 -4.52 -12.40
N VAL A 330 11.40 -4.07 -12.22
CA VAL A 330 10.61 -4.28 -10.99
C VAL A 330 9.39 -5.16 -11.29
N ASN A 331 8.83 -5.77 -10.25
CA ASN A 331 7.62 -6.57 -10.39
C ASN A 331 6.40 -5.65 -10.59
N PRO A 332 5.52 -5.97 -11.54
CA PRO A 332 4.36 -5.13 -11.83
C PRO A 332 3.26 -5.23 -10.75
N VAL A 333 3.16 -6.34 -10.02
CA VAL A 333 2.13 -6.58 -9.00
C VAL A 333 2.76 -7.22 -7.78
N ASN A 334 2.56 -6.61 -6.61
CA ASN A 334 3.07 -7.10 -5.33
C ASN A 334 1.91 -7.14 -4.33
N TYR A 335 1.31 -8.30 -4.17
CA TYR A 335 0.29 -8.50 -3.17
C TYR A 335 0.92 -8.64 -1.78
N MET A 336 0.40 -7.84 -0.85
CA MET A 336 0.77 -7.92 0.57
C MET A 336 0.12 -9.14 1.23
N PRO A 337 0.78 -9.75 2.22
CA PRO A 337 0.21 -10.86 2.98
C PRO A 337 -1.12 -10.49 3.63
N ILE A 338 -2.03 -11.46 3.73
CA ILE A 338 -3.24 -11.38 4.56
C ILE A 338 -2.90 -12.00 5.90
N GLU A 339 -2.53 -11.18 6.88
CA GLU A 339 -2.10 -11.64 8.20
C GLU A 339 -3.19 -11.42 9.25
N LEU A 340 -3.50 -12.48 10.00
CA LEU A 340 -4.49 -12.43 11.09
C LEU A 340 -3.81 -12.09 12.41
N LEU A 341 -4.25 -11.02 13.05
CA LEU A 341 -3.81 -10.60 14.37
C LEU A 341 -4.91 -10.79 15.39
N MET A 342 -4.53 -11.41 16.50
CA MET A 342 -5.36 -11.68 17.67
C MET A 342 -4.65 -11.14 18.93
N LYS A 343 -5.33 -11.20 20.07
CA LYS A 343 -4.77 -10.77 21.36
C LYS A 343 -3.40 -11.44 21.64
N GLU A 344 -3.24 -12.69 21.22
CA GLU A 344 -2.07 -13.51 21.52
C GLU A 344 -0.83 -13.15 20.70
N ASN A 345 -1.01 -12.51 19.52
CA ASN A 345 0.10 -12.18 18.63
C ASN A 345 0.22 -10.70 18.27
N VAL A 346 -0.72 -9.84 18.68
CA VAL A 346 -0.73 -8.42 18.32
C VAL A 346 0.53 -7.68 18.78
N ASP A 347 1.08 -8.02 19.95
CA ASP A 347 2.28 -7.38 20.50
C ASP A 347 3.58 -7.82 19.80
N PHE A 348 3.53 -8.91 19.01
CA PHE A 348 4.64 -9.37 18.19
C PHE A 348 4.61 -8.82 16.77
N TYR A 349 3.51 -8.19 16.37
CA TYR A 349 3.41 -7.54 15.08
C TYR A 349 4.33 -6.33 15.07
N ARG A 350 5.40 -6.43 14.33
CA ARG A 350 6.38 -5.34 14.18
C ARG A 350 6.13 -4.59 12.89
N ARG A 351 5.96 -3.29 13.00
CA ARG A 351 5.85 -2.38 11.85
C ARG A 351 7.14 -2.36 11.02
N THR A 352 8.26 -2.70 11.65
CA THR A 352 9.61 -2.59 11.10
C THR A 352 10.32 -3.93 11.16
N GLN A 353 10.14 -4.75 10.14
CA GLN A 353 11.10 -5.80 9.85
C GLN A 353 11.85 -5.40 8.56
N LEU A 354 12.77 -4.44 8.70
CA LEU A 354 13.75 -4.07 7.68
C LEU A 354 15.15 -4.29 8.22
#